data_7c47e86fffcfff9e756dc55181ebf801
#
_entry.id   7c47e86fffcfff9e756dc55181ebf801
#
_cell.length_a   1.000
_cell.length_b   1.000
_cell.length_c   1.000
_cell.angle_alpha   90.00
_cell.angle_beta   90.00
_cell.angle_gamma   90.00
#
_symmetry.space_group_name_H-M   'P 1'
#
loop_
_entity.id
_entity.type
_entity.pdbx_description
1 polymer ?
#
loop_
_entity_poly.entity_id
_entity_poly.type
_entity_poly.pdbx_seq_one_letter_code
_entity_poly.pdbx_strand_id
1 'polypeptide(L)'
;MLLLVLSACSSGGSGATIVEGETFGPPDVQAEAPVDYTLGPGDVIEVRVLQDERLTQTVRVDGNGQVPLSLVGNVRVGSLTTTETQAKLESLYGERFIRNPQVTVFIKEYNSQRVTVMGEVVQPGVFPLTGQAGLMETLALARGLTATADSGDVVIMRMQNGRRMGMRFDLNDIASGALADPDIYAGDTVIVGESATQAFLEDMRSVVPIISVIPGI
;
A
#
# COMPACT_ATOMS: atom_id res chain seq x y z
N MET A 1 -46.29 13.57 39.98
CA MET A 1 -44.85 13.43 40.05
C MET A 1 -44.39 12.90 38.70
N LEU A 2 -44.00 13.81 37.81
CA LEU A 2 -43.75 13.56 36.39
C LEU A 2 -42.23 13.39 36.23
N LEU A 3 -41.75 12.18 35.91
CA LEU A 3 -40.34 11.91 35.63
C LEU A 3 -40.09 12.26 34.16
N LEU A 4 -39.29 13.32 33.93
CA LEU A 4 -38.71 13.64 32.64
C LEU A 4 -37.45 12.76 32.46
N VAL A 5 -37.50 11.85 31.48
CA VAL A 5 -36.33 11.10 31.03
C VAL A 5 -35.64 11.95 29.97
N LEU A 6 -34.50 12.55 30.30
CA LEU A 6 -33.61 13.14 29.31
C LEU A 6 -32.88 12.01 28.57
N SER A 7 -33.23 11.84 27.29
CA SER A 7 -32.45 11.03 26.37
C SER A 7 -31.24 11.84 25.91
N ALA A 8 -30.04 11.47 26.41
CA ALA A 8 -28.77 12.01 25.93
C ALA A 8 -28.42 11.28 24.63
N CYS A 9 -28.51 11.98 23.48
CA CYS A 9 -27.89 11.56 22.23
C CYS A 9 -26.37 11.68 22.40
N SER A 10 -25.72 10.54 22.59
CA SER A 10 -24.27 10.42 22.48
C SER A 10 -23.93 10.40 20.98
N SER A 11 -23.37 11.50 20.48
CA SER A 11 -22.71 11.54 19.19
C SER A 11 -21.41 10.76 19.32
N GLY A 12 -21.36 9.53 18.79
CA GLY A 12 -20.18 8.70 18.75
C GLY A 12 -19.16 9.28 17.79
N GLY A 13 -18.27 10.13 18.30
CA GLY A 13 -17.00 10.40 17.64
C GLY A 13 -16.07 9.21 17.88
N SER A 14 -15.67 8.50 16.83
CA SER A 14 -14.63 7.47 16.89
C SER A 14 -13.24 8.11 16.97
N GLY A 15 -12.96 8.79 18.08
CA GLY A 15 -11.61 9.22 18.40
C GLY A 15 -10.83 8.10 19.07
N ALA A 16 -9.55 7.97 18.77
CA ALA A 16 -8.68 7.06 19.49
C ALA A 16 -8.58 7.50 20.94
N THR A 17 -8.84 6.59 21.87
CA THR A 17 -8.72 6.84 23.31
C THR A 17 -7.36 6.35 23.77
N ILE A 18 -6.51 7.25 24.24
CA ILE A 18 -5.26 6.88 24.91
C ILE A 18 -5.61 6.55 26.34
N VAL A 19 -5.43 5.29 26.74
CA VAL A 19 -5.68 4.80 28.10
C VAL A 19 -4.34 4.60 28.79
N GLU A 20 -4.05 5.40 29.81
CA GLU A 20 -2.85 5.26 30.62
C GLU A 20 -3.04 4.14 31.64
N GLY A 21 -2.13 3.17 31.64
CA GLY A 21 -2.00 2.19 32.70
C GLY A 21 -2.88 0.93 32.58
N GLU A 22 -3.66 0.76 31.53
CA GLU A 22 -4.37 -0.50 31.26
C GLU A 22 -3.60 -1.38 30.28
N THR A 23 -3.60 -2.68 30.54
CA THR A 23 -3.03 -3.68 29.63
C THR A 23 -3.95 -3.81 28.44
N PHE A 24 -3.47 -3.55 27.21
CA PHE A 24 -4.23 -3.85 26.00
C PHE A 24 -4.60 -5.33 26.00
N GLY A 25 -5.88 -5.63 25.81
CA GLY A 25 -6.33 -6.96 25.41
C GLY A 25 -5.71 -7.37 24.05
N PRO A 26 -5.83 -8.66 23.67
CA PRO A 26 -5.47 -9.04 22.32
C PRO A 26 -6.25 -8.16 21.32
N PRO A 27 -5.63 -7.77 20.19
CA PRO A 27 -6.32 -6.96 19.20
C PRO A 27 -7.61 -7.64 18.75
N ASP A 28 -8.66 -6.86 18.54
CA ASP A 28 -9.86 -7.34 17.85
C ASP A 28 -9.45 -7.73 16.44
N VAL A 29 -9.09 -9.00 16.27
CA VAL A 29 -8.68 -9.54 14.96
C VAL A 29 -9.94 -9.76 14.13
N GLN A 30 -10.60 -8.68 13.75
CA GLN A 30 -11.26 -8.66 12.45
C GLN A 30 -10.18 -8.31 11.43
N ALA A 31 -9.23 -9.25 11.28
CA ALA A 31 -8.25 -9.17 10.23
C ALA A 31 -9.03 -9.22 8.91
N GLU A 32 -9.20 -8.09 8.26
CA GLU A 32 -9.36 -8.10 6.81
C GLU A 32 -8.23 -8.99 6.32
N ALA A 33 -8.58 -10.01 5.52
CA ALA A 33 -7.59 -10.93 5.01
C ALA A 33 -6.46 -10.11 4.39
N PRO A 34 -5.19 -10.36 4.73
CA PRO A 34 -4.10 -9.59 4.18
C PRO A 34 -4.27 -9.58 2.66
N VAL A 35 -4.33 -8.39 2.08
CA VAL A 35 -4.40 -8.26 0.62
C VAL A 35 -3.03 -8.70 0.12
N ASP A 36 -2.98 -9.94 -0.35
CA ASP A 36 -1.76 -10.54 -0.87
C ASP A 36 -1.23 -9.70 -2.02
N TYR A 37 0.09 -9.51 -2.05
CA TYR A 37 0.75 -8.85 -3.16
C TYR A 37 0.42 -9.55 -4.47
N THR A 38 -0.05 -8.80 -5.46
CA THR A 38 -0.28 -9.30 -6.82
C THR A 38 0.87 -8.92 -7.73
N LEU A 39 1.35 -9.88 -8.49
CA LEU A 39 2.43 -9.70 -9.45
C LEU A 39 2.03 -8.69 -10.54
N GLY A 40 2.97 -7.85 -10.93
CA GLY A 40 2.77 -6.87 -11.98
C GLY A 40 4.00 -6.67 -12.86
N PRO A 41 3.87 -5.86 -13.94
CA PRO A 41 4.96 -5.58 -14.86
C PRO A 41 6.19 -5.01 -14.16
N GLY A 42 7.35 -5.57 -14.45
CA GLY A 42 8.63 -5.15 -13.87
C GLY A 42 9.08 -5.99 -12.67
N ASP A 43 8.19 -6.72 -12.00
CA ASP A 43 8.57 -7.61 -10.91
C ASP A 43 9.53 -8.69 -11.38
N VAL A 44 10.45 -9.10 -10.50
CA VAL A 44 11.35 -10.21 -10.75
C VAL A 44 10.98 -11.34 -9.81
N ILE A 45 10.64 -12.48 -10.38
CA ILE A 45 10.28 -13.69 -9.64
C ILE A 45 11.28 -14.82 -9.89
N GLU A 46 11.50 -15.62 -8.87
CA GLU A 46 12.20 -16.88 -8.98
C GLU A 46 11.19 -18.02 -8.91
N VAL A 47 11.13 -18.80 -9.99
CA VAL A 47 10.30 -20.00 -10.08
C VAL A 47 11.19 -21.21 -9.85
N ARG A 48 10.87 -22.03 -8.85
CA ARG A 48 11.59 -23.28 -8.54
C ARG A 48 10.66 -24.45 -8.75
N VAL A 49 11.16 -25.47 -9.46
CA VAL A 49 10.46 -26.74 -9.66
C VAL A 49 11.23 -27.81 -8.90
N LEU A 50 10.64 -28.37 -7.86
CA LEU A 50 11.34 -29.27 -6.92
C LEU A 50 11.91 -30.53 -7.62
N GLN A 51 11.20 -31.04 -8.63
CA GLN A 51 11.56 -32.28 -9.30
C GLN A 51 12.67 -32.09 -10.35
N ASP A 52 12.93 -30.85 -10.80
CA ASP A 52 13.98 -30.55 -11.80
C ASP A 52 14.57 -29.16 -11.59
N GLU A 53 15.75 -29.10 -10.98
CA GLU A 53 16.48 -27.86 -10.73
C GLU A 53 16.82 -27.08 -12.00
N ARG A 54 16.92 -27.75 -13.16
CA ARG A 54 17.19 -27.10 -14.46
C ARG A 54 16.03 -26.20 -14.91
N LEU A 55 14.86 -26.36 -14.33
CA LEU A 55 13.68 -25.52 -14.57
C LEU A 55 13.60 -24.35 -13.58
N THR A 56 14.51 -24.31 -12.58
CA THR A 56 14.60 -23.17 -11.68
C THR A 56 15.17 -21.98 -12.43
N GLN A 57 14.42 -20.89 -12.46
CA GLN A 57 14.81 -19.71 -13.23
C GLN A 57 14.28 -18.43 -12.58
N THR A 58 15.09 -17.36 -12.70
CA THR A 58 14.68 -16.01 -12.31
C THR A 58 14.25 -15.26 -13.56
N VAL A 59 13.03 -14.77 -13.57
CA VAL A 59 12.42 -14.12 -14.72
C VAL A 59 11.74 -12.81 -14.31
N ARG A 60 11.70 -11.86 -15.25
CA ARG A 60 11.01 -10.59 -15.07
C ARG A 60 9.63 -10.66 -15.73
N VAL A 61 8.64 -10.14 -15.04
CA VAL A 61 7.29 -9.96 -15.60
C VAL A 61 7.34 -8.85 -16.65
N ASP A 62 6.91 -9.15 -17.86
CA ASP A 62 6.91 -8.20 -18.99
C ASP A 62 5.77 -7.16 -18.87
N GLY A 63 5.73 -6.20 -19.82
CA GLY A 63 4.69 -5.17 -19.86
C GLY A 63 3.25 -5.69 -20.07
N ASN A 64 3.08 -6.93 -20.50
CA ASN A 64 1.79 -7.60 -20.67
C ASN A 64 1.42 -8.48 -19.47
N GLY A 65 2.25 -8.49 -18.42
CA GLY A 65 2.04 -9.35 -17.24
C GLY A 65 2.41 -10.81 -17.49
N GLN A 66 3.34 -11.10 -18.41
CA GLN A 66 3.75 -12.47 -18.76
C GLN A 66 5.20 -12.70 -18.34
N VAL A 67 5.52 -13.98 -18.10
CA VAL A 67 6.89 -14.46 -17.87
C VAL A 67 7.24 -15.58 -18.83
N PRO A 68 8.45 -15.57 -19.43
CA PRO A 68 8.92 -16.67 -20.25
C PRO A 68 9.44 -17.80 -19.37
N LEU A 69 8.83 -18.97 -19.44
CA LEU A 69 9.22 -20.13 -18.65
C LEU A 69 9.58 -21.32 -19.57
N SER A 70 10.61 -22.05 -19.18
CA SER A 70 11.04 -23.25 -19.89
C SER A 70 9.92 -24.27 -19.97
N LEU A 71 9.79 -24.95 -21.11
CA LEU A 71 8.77 -25.95 -21.46
C LEU A 71 7.36 -25.39 -21.66
N VAL A 72 6.87 -24.48 -20.81
CA VAL A 72 5.49 -23.98 -20.85
C VAL A 72 5.35 -22.67 -21.65
N GLY A 73 6.48 -22.03 -22.03
CA GLY A 73 6.48 -20.80 -22.82
C GLY A 73 6.08 -19.56 -22.00
N ASN A 74 5.41 -18.60 -22.65
CA ASN A 74 4.97 -17.37 -21.99
C ASN A 74 3.70 -17.62 -21.16
N VAL A 75 3.79 -17.40 -19.87
CA VAL A 75 2.69 -17.59 -18.92
C VAL A 75 2.27 -16.24 -18.34
N ARG A 76 0.99 -15.93 -18.40
CA ARG A 76 0.42 -14.72 -17.79
C ARG A 76 0.32 -14.92 -16.27
N VAL A 77 1.05 -14.08 -15.54
CA VAL A 77 1.09 -14.05 -14.06
C VAL A 77 0.65 -12.71 -13.49
N GLY A 78 0.55 -11.70 -14.33
CA GLY A 78 0.09 -10.37 -13.92
C GLY A 78 -1.29 -10.40 -13.27
N SER A 79 -1.47 -9.69 -12.16
CA SER A 79 -2.64 -9.64 -11.29
C SER A 79 -2.93 -10.95 -10.54
N LEU A 80 -2.00 -11.90 -10.52
CA LEU A 80 -2.06 -13.10 -9.68
C LEU A 80 -1.18 -12.92 -8.46
N THR A 81 -1.58 -13.53 -7.35
CA THR A 81 -0.71 -13.70 -6.17
C THR A 81 0.36 -14.75 -6.44
N THR A 82 1.36 -14.85 -5.56
CA THR A 82 2.36 -15.93 -5.65
C THR A 82 1.72 -17.31 -5.56
N THR A 83 0.73 -17.49 -4.67
CA THR A 83 0.00 -18.75 -4.48
C THR A 83 -0.81 -19.14 -5.72
N GLU A 84 -1.54 -18.21 -6.30
CA GLU A 84 -2.29 -18.46 -7.55
C GLU A 84 -1.36 -18.77 -8.72
N THR A 85 -0.20 -18.07 -8.77
CA THR A 85 0.82 -18.33 -9.78
C THR A 85 1.41 -19.73 -9.61
N GLN A 86 1.71 -20.17 -8.39
CA GLN A 86 2.17 -21.54 -8.11
C GLN A 86 1.16 -22.58 -8.62
N ALA A 87 -0.09 -22.47 -8.21
CA ALA A 87 -1.15 -23.39 -8.62
C ALA A 87 -1.30 -23.45 -10.15
N LYS A 88 -1.22 -22.30 -10.81
CA LYS A 88 -1.28 -22.21 -12.28
C LYS A 88 -0.08 -22.91 -12.94
N LEU A 89 1.12 -22.69 -12.42
CA LEU A 89 2.33 -23.31 -12.97
C LEU A 89 2.34 -24.83 -12.74
N GLU A 90 1.90 -25.29 -11.57
CA GLU A 90 1.74 -26.72 -11.27
C GLU A 90 0.78 -27.40 -12.27
N SER A 91 -0.35 -26.74 -12.57
CA SER A 91 -1.27 -27.25 -13.62
C SER A 91 -0.58 -27.35 -14.99
N LEU A 92 0.09 -26.26 -15.43
CA LEU A 92 0.73 -26.22 -16.76
C LEU A 92 1.88 -27.24 -16.91
N TYR A 93 2.73 -27.39 -15.90
CA TYR A 93 3.79 -28.38 -15.91
C TYR A 93 3.23 -29.80 -15.81
N GLY A 94 2.13 -29.99 -15.06
CA GLY A 94 1.47 -31.27 -14.82
C GLY A 94 0.79 -31.86 -16.07
N GLU A 95 0.30 -30.99 -16.97
CA GLU A 95 -0.43 -31.43 -18.16
C GLU A 95 0.41 -32.32 -19.11
N ARG A 96 1.72 -32.01 -19.28
CA ARG A 96 2.54 -32.64 -20.33
C ARG A 96 3.97 -32.96 -19.93
N PHE A 97 4.51 -32.37 -18.88
CA PHE A 97 5.96 -32.37 -18.65
C PHE A 97 6.39 -33.10 -17.38
N ILE A 98 5.70 -32.95 -16.27
CA ILE A 98 6.10 -33.46 -14.96
C ILE A 98 4.92 -34.10 -14.24
N ARG A 99 5.12 -35.28 -13.65
CA ARG A 99 4.10 -35.89 -12.81
C ARG A 99 4.12 -35.27 -11.42
N ASN A 100 2.96 -34.75 -10.96
CA ASN A 100 2.78 -34.10 -9.67
C ASN A 100 3.84 -33.02 -9.41
N PRO A 101 3.94 -31.98 -10.29
CA PRO A 101 4.94 -30.95 -10.09
C PRO A 101 4.69 -30.17 -8.79
N GLN A 102 5.76 -29.84 -8.09
CA GLN A 102 5.73 -28.91 -6.97
C GLN A 102 6.49 -27.67 -7.37
N VAL A 103 5.79 -26.56 -7.46
CA VAL A 103 6.33 -25.28 -7.88
C VAL A 103 6.30 -24.31 -6.71
N THR A 104 7.39 -23.57 -6.52
CA THR A 104 7.45 -22.46 -5.55
C THR A 104 7.81 -21.19 -6.28
N VAL A 105 7.11 -20.11 -5.99
CA VAL A 105 7.34 -18.79 -6.57
C VAL A 105 7.76 -17.83 -5.47
N PHE A 106 8.93 -17.21 -5.64
CA PHE A 106 9.45 -16.17 -4.74
C PHE A 106 9.57 -14.86 -5.50
N ILE A 107 9.17 -13.76 -4.88
CA ILE A 107 9.43 -12.43 -5.42
C ILE A 107 10.83 -12.01 -4.99
N LYS A 108 11.70 -11.73 -5.96
CA LYS A 108 13.07 -11.23 -5.74
C LYS A 108 13.11 -9.70 -5.71
N GLU A 109 12.32 -9.07 -6.58
CA GLU A 109 12.25 -7.62 -6.67
C GLU A 109 10.79 -7.19 -6.85
N TYR A 110 10.33 -6.33 -5.96
CA TYR A 110 9.03 -5.69 -5.99
C TYR A 110 9.13 -4.40 -6.79
N ASN A 111 8.80 -4.44 -8.08
CA ASN A 111 8.96 -3.31 -8.99
C ASN A 111 7.65 -2.76 -9.52
N SER A 112 6.55 -3.53 -9.46
CA SER A 112 5.27 -3.14 -10.04
C SER A 112 4.44 -2.26 -9.11
N GLN A 113 4.53 -2.48 -7.80
CA GLN A 113 3.78 -1.73 -6.81
C GLN A 113 4.73 -0.87 -5.97
N ARG A 114 4.78 0.42 -6.25
CA ARG A 114 5.69 1.37 -5.60
C ARG A 114 4.99 2.67 -5.27
N VAL A 115 5.39 3.27 -4.16
CA VAL A 115 5.04 4.63 -3.76
C VAL A 115 6.30 5.51 -3.75
N THR A 116 6.15 6.76 -4.14
CA THR A 116 7.21 7.75 -4.02
C THR A 116 6.95 8.60 -2.77
N VAL A 117 7.94 8.74 -1.91
CA VAL A 117 7.87 9.62 -0.74
C VAL A 117 8.94 10.70 -0.85
N MET A 118 8.54 11.95 -0.74
CA MET A 118 9.43 13.11 -0.88
C MET A 118 9.07 14.24 0.08
N GLY A 119 9.93 15.25 0.15
CA GLY A 119 9.80 16.38 1.08
C GLY A 119 10.47 16.07 2.41
N GLU A 120 9.88 16.57 3.51
CA GLU A 120 10.44 16.54 4.85
C GLU A 120 10.29 15.18 5.53
N VAL A 121 10.90 14.15 4.96
CA VAL A 121 11.06 12.81 5.51
C VAL A 121 12.54 12.46 5.68
N VAL A 122 12.86 11.60 6.63
CA VAL A 122 14.25 11.23 6.93
C VAL A 122 14.93 10.54 5.74
N GLN A 123 14.18 9.73 4.98
CA GLN A 123 14.69 9.04 3.80
C GLN A 123 13.70 9.19 2.63
N PRO A 124 13.80 10.28 1.84
CA PRO A 124 13.03 10.39 0.62
C PRO A 124 13.44 9.31 -0.40
N GLY A 125 12.46 8.79 -1.15
CA GLY A 125 12.75 7.75 -2.14
C GLY A 125 11.52 7.08 -2.71
N VAL A 126 11.77 5.99 -3.42
CA VAL A 126 10.73 5.12 -3.98
C VAL A 126 10.73 3.81 -3.19
N PHE A 127 9.60 3.48 -2.59
CA PHE A 127 9.44 2.31 -1.71
C PHE A 127 8.49 1.30 -2.34
N PRO A 128 8.77 -0.01 -2.20
CA PRO A 128 7.83 -1.04 -2.60
C PRO A 128 6.65 -1.10 -1.62
N LEU A 129 5.44 -1.31 -2.16
CA LEU A 129 4.26 -1.65 -1.38
C LEU A 129 4.08 -3.17 -1.44
N THR A 130 4.17 -3.85 -0.31
CA THR A 130 4.11 -5.32 -0.24
C THR A 130 2.74 -5.86 0.16
N GLY A 131 1.73 -5.01 0.14
CA GLY A 131 0.34 -5.28 0.51
C GLY A 131 -0.44 -3.99 0.60
N GLN A 132 -1.54 -4.00 1.32
CA GLN A 132 -2.27 -2.79 1.66
C GLN A 132 -1.47 -2.02 2.71
N ALA A 133 -1.14 -0.79 2.42
CA ALA A 133 -0.40 0.08 3.32
C ALA A 133 -1.14 1.41 3.49
N GLY A 134 -1.23 1.90 4.72
CA GLY A 134 -1.72 3.24 5.02
C GLY A 134 -0.65 4.31 4.85
N LEU A 135 -1.05 5.56 4.98
CA LEU A 135 -0.15 6.70 4.93
C LEU A 135 0.89 6.64 6.06
N MET A 136 0.47 6.28 7.28
CA MET A 136 1.37 6.19 8.43
C MET A 136 2.46 5.13 8.22
N GLU A 137 2.09 3.95 7.69
CA GLU A 137 3.04 2.90 7.36
C GLU A 137 4.00 3.34 6.24
N THR A 138 3.47 4.01 5.22
CA THR A 138 4.29 4.54 4.11
C THR A 138 5.33 5.55 4.61
N LEU A 139 4.96 6.42 5.54
CA LEU A 139 5.91 7.35 6.16
C LEU A 139 6.94 6.62 7.04
N ALA A 140 6.54 5.53 7.70
CA ALA A 140 7.48 4.69 8.47
C ALA A 140 8.52 4.01 7.56
N LEU A 141 8.17 3.61 6.32
CA LEU A 141 9.14 3.13 5.33
C LEU A 141 10.19 4.20 5.00
N ALA A 142 9.80 5.47 4.97
CA ALA A 142 10.68 6.63 4.79
C ALA A 142 11.41 7.05 6.08
N ARG A 143 11.36 6.23 7.14
CA ARG A 143 11.93 6.47 8.47
C ARG A 143 11.32 7.64 9.24
N GLY A 144 10.09 8.02 8.89
CA GLY A 144 9.34 9.09 9.55
C GLY A 144 9.69 10.48 9.04
N LEU A 145 9.18 11.48 9.75
CA LEU A 145 9.33 12.88 9.41
C LEU A 145 10.66 13.45 9.94
N THR A 146 11.16 14.51 9.28
CA THR A 146 12.26 15.32 9.82
C THR A 146 11.75 16.23 10.94
N ALA A 147 12.68 16.86 11.68
CA ALA A 147 12.34 17.83 12.72
C ALA A 147 11.71 19.12 12.16
N THR A 148 11.90 19.39 10.87
CA THR A 148 11.38 20.57 10.16
C THR A 148 10.08 20.31 9.42
N ALA A 149 9.60 19.06 9.42
CA ALA A 149 8.38 18.67 8.76
C ALA A 149 7.13 19.34 9.35
N ASP A 150 6.18 19.67 8.50
CA ASP A 150 4.84 20.04 8.90
C ASP A 150 3.93 18.80 8.86
N SER A 151 3.59 18.28 10.05
CA SER A 151 2.68 17.14 10.17
C SER A 151 1.25 17.43 9.69
N GLY A 152 0.85 18.69 9.64
CA GLY A 152 -0.44 19.14 9.10
C GLY A 152 -0.45 19.31 7.59
N ASP A 153 0.70 19.15 6.93
CA ASP A 153 0.85 19.37 5.50
C ASP A 153 1.43 18.16 4.77
N VAL A 154 0.68 17.05 4.77
CA VAL A 154 1.01 15.85 4.02
C VAL A 154 0.05 15.71 2.84
N VAL A 155 0.59 15.67 1.62
CA VAL A 155 -0.20 15.59 0.40
C VAL A 155 0.02 14.25 -0.30
N ILE A 156 -1.06 13.53 -0.56
CA ILE A 156 -1.05 12.34 -1.42
C ILE A 156 -1.46 12.77 -2.82
N MET A 157 -0.58 12.55 -3.78
CA MET A 157 -0.82 12.79 -5.21
C MET A 157 -1.11 11.47 -5.90
N ARG A 158 -2.25 11.37 -6.56
CA ARG A 158 -2.71 10.15 -7.27
C ARG A 158 -3.19 10.49 -8.66
N MET A 159 -2.90 9.61 -9.63
CA MET A 159 -3.51 9.68 -10.96
C MET A 159 -4.90 9.03 -10.92
N GLN A 160 -5.95 9.83 -11.17
CA GLN A 160 -7.32 9.36 -11.23
C GLN A 160 -8.00 9.90 -12.50
N ASN A 161 -8.56 9.00 -13.30
CA ASN A 161 -9.20 9.35 -14.58
C ASN A 161 -8.31 10.20 -15.53
N GLY A 162 -7.00 9.91 -15.56
CA GLY A 162 -6.02 10.63 -16.39
C GLY A 162 -5.65 12.02 -15.88
N ARG A 163 -6.11 12.40 -14.69
CA ARG A 163 -5.78 13.66 -14.02
C ARG A 163 -5.01 13.40 -12.75
N ARG A 164 -4.04 14.26 -12.45
CA ARG A 164 -3.34 14.24 -11.18
C ARG A 164 -4.18 14.96 -10.13
N MET A 165 -4.53 14.26 -9.06
CA MET A 165 -5.30 14.75 -7.93
C MET A 165 -4.40 14.77 -6.69
N GLY A 166 -4.51 15.82 -5.87
CA GLY A 166 -3.83 15.92 -4.58
C GLY A 166 -4.86 15.99 -3.45
N MET A 167 -4.63 15.22 -2.38
CA MET A 167 -5.39 15.29 -1.14
C MET A 167 -4.43 15.58 0.00
N ARG A 168 -4.78 16.56 0.85
CA ARG A 168 -4.02 16.95 2.02
C ARG A 168 -4.54 16.23 3.25
N PHE A 169 -3.63 15.81 4.10
CA PHE A 169 -3.90 15.13 5.37
C PHE A 169 -3.10 15.78 6.49
N ASP A 170 -3.72 15.84 7.67
CA ASP A 170 -3.04 16.16 8.94
C ASP A 170 -2.76 14.85 9.68
N LEU A 171 -1.48 14.54 9.91
CA LEU A 171 -1.09 13.32 10.59
C LEU A 171 -1.50 13.34 12.07
N ASN A 172 -1.70 14.50 12.67
CA ASN A 172 -2.19 14.59 14.04
C ASN A 172 -3.64 14.11 14.13
N ASP A 173 -4.46 14.42 13.13
CA ASP A 173 -5.85 13.94 13.05
C ASP A 173 -5.89 12.43 12.85
N ILE A 174 -5.00 11.88 12.00
CA ILE A 174 -4.90 10.44 11.82
C ILE A 174 -4.40 9.77 13.11
N ALA A 175 -3.34 10.29 13.72
CA ALA A 175 -2.77 9.73 14.94
C ALA A 175 -3.73 9.76 16.13
N SER A 176 -4.58 10.79 16.22
CA SER A 176 -5.63 10.88 17.24
C SER A 176 -6.87 10.03 16.95
N GLY A 177 -6.96 9.45 15.74
CA GLY A 177 -8.14 8.71 15.28
C GLY A 177 -9.32 9.58 14.89
N ALA A 178 -9.14 10.90 14.78
CA ALA A 178 -10.16 11.80 14.26
C ALA A 178 -10.38 11.62 12.76
N LEU A 179 -9.34 11.18 12.04
CA LEU A 179 -9.38 10.82 10.64
C LEU A 179 -8.84 9.40 10.44
N ALA A 180 -9.48 8.62 9.59
CA ALA A 180 -8.97 7.30 9.23
C ALA A 180 -7.65 7.42 8.44
N ASP A 181 -6.72 6.47 8.66
CA ASP A 181 -5.49 6.40 7.88
C ASP A 181 -5.82 6.05 6.42
N PRO A 182 -5.51 6.93 5.44
CA PRO A 182 -5.86 6.67 4.06
C PRO A 182 -4.97 5.59 3.42
N ASP A 183 -5.58 4.74 2.61
CA ASP A 183 -4.88 3.73 1.83
C ASP A 183 -3.98 4.37 0.76
N ILE A 184 -2.76 3.86 0.68
CA ILE A 184 -1.78 4.21 -0.35
C ILE A 184 -1.79 3.15 -1.44
N TYR A 185 -1.78 3.60 -2.69
CA TYR A 185 -1.79 2.73 -3.86
C TYR A 185 -0.53 2.88 -4.69
N ALA A 186 -0.25 1.87 -5.49
CA ALA A 186 0.86 1.91 -6.43
C ALA A 186 0.76 3.11 -7.38
N GLY A 187 1.87 3.84 -7.51
CA GLY A 187 1.94 5.06 -8.32
C GLY A 187 1.60 6.34 -7.57
N ASP A 188 1.18 6.26 -6.30
CA ASP A 188 1.00 7.43 -5.47
C ASP A 188 2.33 8.12 -5.17
N THR A 189 2.25 9.42 -4.96
CA THR A 189 3.35 10.22 -4.45
C THR A 189 2.91 10.91 -3.17
N VAL A 190 3.61 10.61 -2.07
CA VAL A 190 3.42 11.25 -0.77
C VAL A 190 4.43 12.38 -0.65
N ILE A 191 3.96 13.57 -0.37
CA ILE A 191 4.77 14.79 -0.22
C ILE A 191 4.55 15.34 1.17
N VAL A 192 5.62 15.47 1.94
CA VAL A 192 5.58 16.10 3.26
C VAL A 192 6.12 17.51 3.14
N GLY A 193 5.30 18.48 3.55
CA GLY A 193 5.66 19.90 3.55
C GLY A 193 6.67 20.25 4.64
N GLU A 194 7.37 21.37 4.44
CA GLU A 194 8.17 22.03 5.47
C GLU A 194 7.31 23.08 6.16
N SER A 195 7.45 23.25 7.46
CA SER A 195 6.66 24.20 8.27
C SER A 195 6.79 25.68 7.85
N ALA A 196 7.72 25.98 6.93
CA ALA A 196 7.94 27.31 6.36
C ALA A 196 7.46 27.48 4.90
N THR A 197 6.91 26.45 4.25
CA THR A 197 6.67 26.47 2.79
C THR A 197 5.21 26.55 2.37
N GLN A 198 4.54 27.65 2.67
CA GLN A 198 3.35 28.02 1.87
C GLN A 198 3.69 28.27 0.38
N ALA A 199 4.94 28.63 0.07
CA ALA A 199 5.38 28.94 -1.29
C ALA A 199 5.34 27.72 -2.24
N PHE A 200 5.71 26.53 -1.78
CA PHE A 200 5.70 25.33 -2.62
C PHE A 200 4.26 24.88 -2.98
N LEU A 201 3.31 25.11 -2.08
CA LEU A 201 1.90 24.76 -2.29
C LEU A 201 1.15 25.74 -3.18
N GLU A 202 1.54 27.00 -3.20
CA GLU A 202 0.97 27.99 -4.11
C GLU A 202 1.38 27.70 -5.57
N ASP A 203 2.61 27.26 -5.79
CA ASP A 203 3.08 26.85 -7.11
C ASP A 203 2.37 25.56 -7.60
N MET A 204 2.07 24.64 -6.70
CA MET A 204 1.30 23.42 -7.01
C MET A 204 -0.21 23.67 -7.20
N ARG A 205 -0.79 24.68 -6.56
CA ARG A 205 -2.20 25.07 -6.75
C ARG A 205 -2.51 25.47 -8.19
N SER A 206 -1.54 26.01 -8.91
CA SER A 206 -1.69 26.36 -10.32
C SER A 206 -1.79 25.13 -11.25
N VAL A 207 -1.34 23.96 -10.78
CA VAL A 207 -1.19 22.74 -11.60
C VAL A 207 -2.15 21.62 -11.18
N VAL A 208 -2.59 21.59 -9.92
CA VAL A 208 -3.41 20.48 -9.37
C VAL A 208 -4.52 21.03 -8.45
N PRO A 209 -5.79 20.66 -8.66
CA PRO A 209 -6.84 20.96 -7.69
C PRO A 209 -6.60 20.15 -6.41
N ILE A 210 -6.30 20.83 -5.31
CA ILE A 210 -6.19 20.22 -3.99
C ILE A 210 -7.57 20.21 -3.35
N ILE A 211 -8.06 19.02 -3.03
CA ILE A 211 -9.30 18.85 -2.27
C ILE A 211 -8.89 18.76 -0.79
N SER A 212 -9.29 19.75 0.00
CA SER A 212 -9.16 19.66 1.45
C SER A 212 -10.24 18.73 2.00
N VAL A 213 -9.84 17.67 2.66
CA VAL A 213 -10.78 16.85 3.45
C VAL A 213 -11.02 17.60 4.75
N ILE A 214 -12.18 18.23 4.88
CA ILE A 214 -12.63 18.85 6.12
C ILE A 214 -13.19 17.72 7.00
N PRO A 215 -12.68 17.49 8.20
CA PRO A 215 -13.29 16.54 9.12
C PRO A 215 -14.66 17.09 9.56
N GLY A 216 -15.71 16.36 9.24
CA GLY A 216 -17.04 16.58 9.80
C GLY A 216 -18.04 17.29 8.88
N ILE A 217 -18.67 16.56 7.96
CA ILE A 217 -20.10 16.67 7.63
C ILE A 217 -20.65 15.24 7.60
#